data_999f2318fd48bd78b398955aeef27b13
#
_entry.id   999f2318fd48bd78b398955aeef27b13
#
_cell.length_a   1.000
_cell.length_b   1.000
_cell.length_c   1.000
_cell.angle_alpha   90.00
_cell.angle_beta   90.00
_cell.angle_gamma   90.00
#
_symmetry.space_group_name_H-M   'P 1'
#
loop_
_entity.id
_entity.type
_entity.pdbx_description
1 polymer ?
#
loop_
_entity_poly.entity_id
_entity_poly.type
_entity_poly.pdbx_seq_one_letter_code
_entity_poly.pdbx_strand_id
1 'polypeptide(L)'
;MSMLRGSLAGLAMGIAALAATNSAPVTFNKDVLPILQKNCQGCHRPGELAPMSFLSYSETRPWAKAMKQAVVTKKMPPWFAEKGHFANDRTLTDDEISTLARWADNGAPEGDAKDRPAPLAFHDGWNIQPDLIVEMPKEFLVAASGTINYQNFLVKVNFPEDRWVVAAEMRPGNPRVVHHGRVIVRPPTSTWMAKAVPGEPYEEGSDGMGGAKAGTDLLGKYNPGLGAQSFEVDGSAKFIPKGSDLVFNLHYTAVGTPQTDRSKVGLVFAKHPPTLRYWMSPGTPAAFNLVIPAGDSNAEVVSEVTIGVDGARLVYIQPHLHLRGKDYEIRLTYPTGETETIFKGVWDFNWQVGYQLAKPVPVPKGTKILAIAHYDNSINNKFNPDPTKTVWWGDQNWDEMQSGFLGLVVAADSDVNKIFIPSGPSLLPRGTTAGPSLASVGNARTR
;
A
#
# COMPACT_ATOMS: atom_id res chain seq x y z
N MET A 1 53.66 -6.22 -81.25
CA MET A 1 54.37 -5.75 -80.06
C MET A 1 53.44 -4.80 -79.32
N SER A 2 52.79 -5.29 -78.25
CA SER A 2 51.89 -4.48 -77.44
C SER A 2 52.17 -4.84 -76.02
N MET A 3 52.61 -3.86 -75.22
CA MET A 3 52.95 -4.02 -73.79
C MET A 3 51.71 -3.84 -72.94
N LEU A 4 51.33 -4.87 -72.10
CA LEU A 4 50.35 -4.79 -71.05
C LEU A 4 50.97 -4.03 -69.87
N ARG A 5 50.35 -2.96 -69.42
CA ARG A 5 50.63 -2.32 -68.12
C ARG A 5 49.55 -2.81 -67.13
N GLY A 6 49.98 -3.58 -66.13
CA GLY A 6 49.16 -3.95 -64.99
C GLY A 6 49.12 -2.86 -63.93
N SER A 7 47.95 -2.43 -63.54
CA SER A 7 47.74 -1.51 -62.40
C SER A 7 47.46 -2.32 -61.16
N LEU A 8 48.31 -2.24 -60.13
CA LEU A 8 48.03 -2.73 -58.77
C LEU A 8 47.11 -1.70 -58.04
N ALA A 9 45.88 -2.09 -57.77
CA ALA A 9 45.03 -1.35 -56.87
C ALA A 9 45.27 -1.82 -55.43
N GLY A 10 45.92 -0.99 -54.62
CA GLY A 10 46.12 -1.24 -53.19
C GLY A 10 44.79 -1.04 -52.39
N LEU A 11 44.31 -2.11 -51.79
CA LEU A 11 43.15 -2.09 -50.89
C LEU A 11 43.59 -1.64 -49.50
N ALA A 12 43.35 -0.38 -49.13
CA ALA A 12 43.57 0.13 -47.77
C ALA A 12 42.42 -0.29 -46.90
N MET A 13 42.60 -1.31 -46.05
CA MET A 13 41.68 -1.64 -44.94
C MET A 13 41.76 -0.59 -43.86
N GLY A 14 40.78 0.31 -43.82
CA GLY A 14 40.60 1.22 -42.70
C GLY A 14 40.08 0.46 -41.48
N ILE A 15 40.94 0.29 -40.47
CA ILE A 15 40.52 -0.20 -39.15
C ILE A 15 39.78 0.96 -38.46
N ALA A 16 38.43 0.89 -38.45
CA ALA A 16 37.63 1.77 -37.60
C ALA A 16 37.84 1.36 -36.13
N ALA A 17 38.70 2.08 -35.44
CA ALA A 17 38.83 1.99 -34.00
C ALA A 17 37.51 2.49 -33.40
N LEU A 18 36.66 1.56 -32.88
CA LEU A 18 35.59 1.92 -31.99
C LEU A 18 36.24 2.59 -30.76
N ALA A 19 36.10 3.88 -30.66
CA ALA A 19 36.43 4.63 -29.45
C ALA A 19 35.47 4.15 -28.36
N ALA A 20 35.91 3.22 -27.53
CA ALA A 20 35.24 2.89 -26.26
C ALA A 20 35.22 4.19 -25.46
N THR A 21 34.04 4.78 -25.31
CA THR A 21 33.84 5.92 -24.40
C THR A 21 34.19 5.42 -23.00
N ASN A 22 35.39 5.78 -22.52
CA ASN A 22 35.84 5.54 -21.16
C ASN A 22 35.01 6.42 -20.23
N SER A 23 33.74 6.04 -20.02
CA SER A 23 32.96 6.59 -18.90
C SER A 23 33.61 6.10 -17.61
N ALA A 24 33.88 7.01 -16.69
CA ALA A 24 34.40 6.64 -15.36
C ALA A 24 33.60 5.48 -14.76
N PRO A 25 34.25 4.53 -14.08
CA PRO A 25 33.58 3.38 -13.53
C PRO A 25 32.52 3.83 -12.53
N VAL A 26 31.31 3.23 -12.63
CA VAL A 26 30.20 3.45 -11.67
C VAL A 26 30.63 2.90 -10.32
N THR A 27 30.50 3.70 -9.27
CA THR A 27 30.91 3.34 -7.90
C THR A 27 29.76 3.44 -6.91
N PHE A 28 29.88 2.73 -5.78
CA PHE A 28 28.84 2.76 -4.74
C PHE A 28 28.67 4.15 -4.15
N ASN A 29 29.75 4.76 -3.65
CA ASN A 29 29.69 6.03 -2.93
C ASN A 29 29.12 7.18 -3.77
N LYS A 30 29.53 7.26 -5.05
CA LYS A 30 29.16 8.36 -5.92
C LYS A 30 27.83 8.18 -6.63
N ASP A 31 27.59 6.97 -7.16
CA ASP A 31 26.53 6.75 -8.14
C ASP A 31 25.36 5.90 -7.57
N VAL A 32 25.67 4.87 -6.78
CA VAL A 32 24.68 3.89 -6.29
C VAL A 32 24.01 4.35 -5.00
N LEU A 33 24.79 4.81 -4.03
CA LEU A 33 24.25 5.21 -2.72
C LEU A 33 23.18 6.30 -2.78
N PRO A 34 23.29 7.35 -3.63
CA PRO A 34 22.21 8.32 -3.80
C PRO A 34 20.89 7.70 -4.29
N ILE A 35 20.98 6.72 -5.22
CA ILE A 35 19.81 6.00 -5.71
C ILE A 35 19.17 5.18 -4.58
N LEU A 36 20.00 4.49 -3.78
CA LEU A 36 19.53 3.68 -2.65
C LEU A 36 18.89 4.55 -1.57
N GLN A 37 19.47 5.70 -1.25
CA GLN A 37 18.92 6.64 -0.29
C GLN A 37 17.54 7.14 -0.72
N LYS A 38 17.40 7.50 -1.99
CA LYS A 38 16.13 8.01 -2.53
C LYS A 38 15.03 6.95 -2.59
N ASN A 39 15.35 5.72 -3.03
CA ASN A 39 14.33 4.76 -3.46
C ASN A 39 14.26 3.46 -2.63
N CYS A 40 15.28 3.13 -1.82
CA CYS A 40 15.42 1.79 -1.24
C CYS A 40 15.53 1.78 0.28
N GLN A 41 16.31 2.71 0.90
CA GLN A 41 16.65 2.68 2.32
C GLN A 41 15.46 2.91 3.26
N GLY A 42 14.33 3.43 2.77
CA GLY A 42 13.09 3.51 3.54
C GLY A 42 12.58 2.14 4.01
N CYS A 43 12.84 1.08 3.22
CA CYS A 43 12.44 -0.30 3.52
C CYS A 43 13.66 -1.22 3.79
N HIS A 44 14.80 -0.98 3.14
CA HIS A 44 16.01 -1.78 3.23
C HIS A 44 16.96 -1.25 4.33
N ARG A 45 16.55 -1.36 5.58
CA ARG A 45 17.32 -1.01 6.78
C ARG A 45 16.88 -1.86 7.98
N PRO A 46 17.70 -1.96 9.04
CA PRO A 46 17.34 -2.71 10.23
C PRO A 46 16.00 -2.26 10.84
N GLY A 47 15.18 -3.22 11.24
CA GLY A 47 13.86 -2.97 11.83
C GLY A 47 12.72 -2.68 10.84
N GLU A 48 13.01 -2.71 9.52
CA GLU A 48 12.03 -2.57 8.46
C GLU A 48 11.71 -3.91 7.78
N LEU A 49 10.79 -3.86 6.79
CA LEU A 49 10.24 -5.03 6.12
C LEU A 49 11.30 -5.87 5.38
N ALA A 50 12.25 -5.21 4.71
CA ALA A 50 13.22 -5.90 3.88
C ALA A 50 14.26 -6.65 4.74
N PRO A 51 14.60 -7.92 4.39
CA PRO A 51 15.51 -8.74 5.20
C PRO A 51 16.98 -8.33 5.07
N MET A 52 17.33 -7.45 4.11
CA MET A 52 18.69 -6.95 3.91
C MET A 52 18.74 -5.42 4.07
N SER A 53 19.84 -4.94 4.64
CA SER A 53 20.14 -3.50 4.75
C SER A 53 20.94 -3.01 3.55
N PHE A 54 20.64 -1.78 3.09
CA PHE A 54 21.39 -1.06 2.05
C PHE A 54 21.95 0.27 2.57
N LEU A 55 22.21 0.36 3.88
CA LEU A 55 22.73 1.58 4.50
C LEU A 55 24.23 1.80 4.25
N SER A 56 24.99 0.72 4.08
CA SER A 56 26.45 0.76 3.86
C SER A 56 26.89 -0.09 2.66
N TYR A 57 28.11 0.18 2.18
CA TYR A 57 28.71 -0.61 1.10
C TYR A 57 28.84 -2.09 1.47
N SER A 58 29.32 -2.39 2.68
CA SER A 58 29.54 -3.76 3.13
C SER A 58 28.24 -4.57 3.21
N GLU A 59 27.14 -3.91 3.60
CA GLU A 59 25.82 -4.55 3.64
C GLU A 59 25.21 -4.71 2.25
N THR A 60 25.46 -3.76 1.34
CA THR A 60 24.84 -3.73 0.01
C THR A 60 25.54 -4.61 -1.01
N ARG A 61 26.89 -4.61 -1.01
CA ARG A 61 27.69 -5.29 -2.03
C ARG A 61 27.36 -6.78 -2.24
N PRO A 62 27.09 -7.59 -1.20
CA PRO A 62 26.71 -8.99 -1.39
C PRO A 62 25.45 -9.19 -2.24
N TRP A 63 24.58 -8.20 -2.29
CA TRP A 63 23.29 -8.23 -2.98
C TRP A 63 23.32 -7.62 -4.40
N ALA A 64 24.47 -7.15 -4.87
CA ALA A 64 24.58 -6.41 -6.12
C ALA A 64 23.94 -7.11 -7.33
N LYS A 65 24.19 -8.43 -7.50
CA LYS A 65 23.59 -9.22 -8.59
C LYS A 65 22.08 -9.39 -8.45
N ALA A 66 21.62 -9.64 -7.23
CA ALA A 66 20.19 -9.78 -6.94
C ALA A 66 19.45 -8.43 -7.13
N MET A 67 20.06 -7.34 -6.70
CA MET A 67 19.57 -5.98 -6.91
C MET A 67 19.45 -5.69 -8.41
N LYS A 68 20.49 -5.94 -9.22
CA LYS A 68 20.42 -5.80 -10.68
C LYS A 68 19.21 -6.56 -11.25
N GLN A 69 19.06 -7.84 -10.90
CA GLN A 69 17.96 -8.64 -11.38
C GLN A 69 16.59 -8.04 -10.99
N ALA A 70 16.47 -7.58 -9.76
CA ALA A 70 15.21 -7.02 -9.25
C ALA A 70 14.82 -5.71 -9.95
N VAL A 71 15.79 -4.81 -10.20
CA VAL A 71 15.49 -3.53 -10.83
C VAL A 71 15.28 -3.64 -12.34
N VAL A 72 16.04 -4.49 -13.04
CA VAL A 72 15.88 -4.75 -14.49
C VAL A 72 14.53 -5.40 -14.79
N THR A 73 14.08 -6.30 -13.91
CA THR A 73 12.74 -6.93 -14.04
C THR A 73 11.62 -6.12 -13.41
N LYS A 74 11.90 -4.90 -12.94
CA LYS A 74 10.94 -3.98 -12.29
C LYS A 74 10.20 -4.60 -11.10
N LYS A 75 10.81 -5.57 -10.42
CA LYS A 75 10.29 -6.13 -9.17
C LYS A 75 10.52 -5.20 -7.99
N MET A 76 11.55 -4.36 -8.06
CA MET A 76 11.92 -3.38 -7.04
C MET A 76 12.31 -2.05 -7.69
N PRO A 77 11.88 -0.94 -7.10
CA PRO A 77 10.89 -0.82 -6.02
C PRO A 77 9.50 -1.32 -6.45
N PRO A 78 8.64 -1.80 -5.52
CA PRO A 78 7.28 -2.24 -5.86
C PRO A 78 6.44 -1.04 -6.29
N TRP A 79 6.01 -1.05 -7.56
CA TRP A 79 5.16 -0.03 -8.15
C TRP A 79 4.34 -0.64 -9.29
N PHE A 80 3.01 -0.44 -9.26
CA PHE A 80 2.11 -1.18 -10.15
C PHE A 80 1.15 -0.27 -10.92
N ALA A 81 1.22 1.06 -10.72
CA ALA A 81 0.41 2.01 -11.48
C ALA A 81 0.90 2.07 -12.93
N GLU A 82 -0.02 1.88 -13.87
CA GLU A 82 0.19 2.03 -15.31
C GLU A 82 -0.25 3.42 -15.80
N LYS A 83 -1.22 4.03 -15.12
CA LYS A 83 -1.76 5.34 -15.43
C LYS A 83 -1.99 6.15 -14.16
N GLY A 84 -1.66 7.41 -14.20
CA GLY A 84 -1.79 8.40 -13.14
C GLY A 84 -0.48 9.18 -12.93
N HIS A 85 -0.57 10.23 -12.14
CA HIS A 85 0.59 11.03 -11.73
C HIS A 85 0.64 11.08 -10.20
N PHE A 86 1.69 10.55 -9.61
CA PHE A 86 1.78 10.33 -8.18
C PHE A 86 2.99 11.02 -7.56
N ALA A 87 2.78 11.70 -6.45
CA ALA A 87 3.85 12.36 -5.69
C ALA A 87 4.80 11.36 -5.03
N ASN A 88 4.33 10.17 -4.73
CA ASN A 88 5.10 9.08 -4.13
C ASN A 88 5.54 8.02 -5.14
N ASP A 89 5.65 8.37 -6.42
CA ASP A 89 6.19 7.49 -7.45
C ASP A 89 7.63 7.11 -7.09
N ARG A 90 7.88 5.82 -7.01
CA ARG A 90 9.20 5.26 -6.67
C ARG A 90 9.80 4.46 -7.82
N THR A 91 9.26 4.61 -9.03
CA THR A 91 9.85 3.99 -10.22
C THR A 91 11.25 4.54 -10.45
N LEU A 92 12.17 3.64 -10.77
CA LEU A 92 13.52 4.05 -11.18
C LEU A 92 13.50 4.53 -12.62
N THR A 93 14.28 5.57 -12.90
CA THR A 93 14.55 5.97 -14.29
C THR A 93 15.42 4.92 -14.99
N ASP A 94 15.42 4.91 -16.32
CA ASP A 94 16.28 4.00 -17.09
C ASP A 94 17.76 4.21 -16.77
N ASP A 95 18.17 5.45 -16.48
CA ASP A 95 19.54 5.77 -16.06
C ASP A 95 19.86 5.20 -14.67
N GLU A 96 18.94 5.30 -13.70
CA GLU A 96 19.11 4.69 -12.38
C GLU A 96 19.21 3.15 -12.48
N ILE A 97 18.35 2.51 -13.28
CA ILE A 97 18.40 1.06 -13.56
C ILE A 97 19.73 0.69 -14.20
N SER A 98 20.14 1.42 -15.25
CA SER A 98 21.40 1.20 -15.96
C SER A 98 22.60 1.38 -15.02
N THR A 99 22.57 2.36 -14.12
CA THR A 99 23.63 2.62 -13.15
C THR A 99 23.79 1.45 -12.18
N LEU A 100 22.69 0.98 -11.58
CA LEU A 100 22.69 -0.18 -10.68
C LEU A 100 23.15 -1.46 -11.39
N ALA A 101 22.71 -1.67 -12.64
CA ALA A 101 23.10 -2.83 -13.44
C ALA A 101 24.62 -2.81 -13.77
N ARG A 102 25.13 -1.68 -14.26
CA ARG A 102 26.57 -1.53 -14.58
C ARG A 102 27.45 -1.66 -13.35
N TRP A 103 27.03 -1.11 -12.22
CA TRP A 103 27.74 -1.29 -10.95
C TRP A 103 27.89 -2.76 -10.59
N ALA A 104 26.79 -3.52 -10.65
CA ALA A 104 26.82 -4.94 -10.36
C ALA A 104 27.70 -5.75 -11.34
N ASP A 105 27.64 -5.42 -12.64
CA ASP A 105 28.44 -6.09 -13.70
C ASP A 105 29.94 -5.81 -13.58
N ASN A 106 30.30 -4.62 -13.12
CA ASN A 106 31.69 -4.18 -12.97
C ASN A 106 32.32 -4.61 -11.61
N GLY A 107 31.73 -5.59 -10.92
CA GLY A 107 32.26 -6.13 -9.66
C GLY A 107 31.91 -5.34 -8.43
N ALA A 108 30.95 -4.43 -8.55
CA ALA A 108 30.40 -3.62 -7.48
C ALA A 108 31.47 -2.87 -6.64
N PRO A 109 32.27 -1.97 -7.26
CA PRO A 109 33.33 -1.22 -6.57
C PRO A 109 32.77 -0.18 -5.60
N GLU A 110 33.48 0.08 -4.48
CA GLU A 110 33.06 1.05 -3.46
C GLU A 110 33.20 2.50 -3.92
N GLY A 111 34.32 2.84 -4.54
CA GLY A 111 34.67 4.21 -4.92
C GLY A 111 35.32 5.00 -3.78
N ASP A 112 35.59 6.29 -4.04
CA ASP A 112 36.25 7.19 -3.09
C ASP A 112 35.28 7.54 -1.93
N ALA A 113 35.76 7.49 -0.71
CA ALA A 113 34.97 7.85 0.48
C ALA A 113 34.53 9.32 0.50
N LYS A 114 35.27 10.22 -0.18
CA LYS A 114 34.90 11.65 -0.29
C LYS A 114 33.62 11.90 -1.10
N ASP A 115 33.26 10.94 -2.00
CA ASP A 115 32.08 11.04 -2.85
C ASP A 115 30.81 10.53 -2.12
N ARG A 116 30.94 10.01 -0.89
CA ARG A 116 29.82 9.45 -0.12
C ARG A 116 28.90 10.58 0.38
N PRO A 117 27.61 10.54 0.02
CA PRO A 117 26.64 11.47 0.58
C PRO A 117 26.44 11.25 2.09
N ALA A 118 25.94 12.27 2.77
CA ALA A 118 25.57 12.17 4.17
C ALA A 118 24.50 11.07 4.36
N PRO A 119 24.59 10.26 5.43
CA PRO A 119 23.57 9.26 5.75
C PRO A 119 22.19 9.92 5.95
N LEU A 120 21.12 9.20 5.58
CA LEU A 120 19.77 9.61 5.97
C LEU A 120 19.61 9.46 7.49
N ALA A 121 18.96 10.43 8.10
CA ALA A 121 18.56 10.35 9.49
C ALA A 121 17.21 9.63 9.62
N PHE A 122 17.14 8.63 10.50
CA PHE A 122 15.91 7.95 10.87
C PHE A 122 15.68 8.16 12.39
N HIS A 123 14.56 8.76 12.75
CA HIS A 123 14.23 9.11 14.13
C HIS A 123 13.83 7.87 14.94
N ASP A 124 14.74 7.25 15.67
CA ASP A 124 14.53 6.03 16.47
C ASP A 124 13.78 4.91 15.70
N GLY A 125 14.15 4.77 14.42
CA GLY A 125 13.49 3.84 13.50
C GLY A 125 12.28 4.41 12.74
N TRP A 126 11.67 5.52 13.16
CA TRP A 126 10.55 6.16 12.48
C TRP A 126 10.99 6.90 11.20
N ASN A 127 10.10 6.93 10.20
CA ASN A 127 10.26 7.78 9.02
C ASN A 127 9.71 9.20 9.24
N ILE A 128 9.01 9.42 10.37
CA ILE A 128 8.53 10.71 10.86
C ILE A 128 9.14 10.99 12.21
N GLN A 129 9.02 12.23 12.69
CA GLN A 129 9.32 12.57 14.08
C GLN A 129 8.00 12.69 14.87
N PRO A 130 7.55 11.65 15.58
CA PRO A 130 6.25 11.67 16.24
C PRO A 130 6.24 12.61 17.46
N ASP A 131 5.17 13.41 17.57
CA ASP A 131 4.87 14.15 18.81
C ASP A 131 4.22 13.25 19.85
N LEU A 132 3.52 12.19 19.42
CA LEU A 132 2.87 11.20 20.28
C LEU A 132 3.04 9.81 19.67
N ILE A 133 3.44 8.85 20.53
CA ILE A 133 3.41 7.42 20.20
C ILE A 133 2.33 6.76 21.05
N VAL A 134 1.41 6.07 20.38
CA VAL A 134 0.39 5.22 21.02
C VAL A 134 0.69 3.77 20.68
N GLU A 135 0.78 2.92 21.70
CA GLU A 135 1.12 1.51 21.58
C GLU A 135 -0.01 0.64 22.14
N MET A 136 -0.17 -0.57 21.61
CA MET A 136 -1.05 -1.57 22.21
C MET A 136 -0.67 -1.79 23.67
N PRO A 137 -1.63 -1.81 24.63
CA PRO A 137 -1.32 -1.90 26.06
C PRO A 137 -0.63 -3.21 26.45
N LYS A 138 -0.91 -4.29 25.70
CA LYS A 138 -0.37 -5.64 25.95
C LYS A 138 0.11 -6.26 24.66
N GLU A 139 1.04 -7.21 24.79
CA GLU A 139 1.41 -8.11 23.70
C GLU A 139 0.25 -9.05 23.36
N PHE A 140 0.04 -9.28 22.07
CA PHE A 140 -0.87 -10.28 21.57
C PHE A 140 -0.09 -11.54 21.15
N LEU A 141 -0.52 -12.71 21.63
CA LEU A 141 0.07 -13.98 21.25
C LEU A 141 -0.53 -14.45 19.92
N VAL A 142 0.31 -14.48 18.88
CA VAL A 142 -0.03 -14.97 17.55
C VAL A 142 0.23 -16.47 17.50
N ALA A 143 -0.80 -17.27 17.21
CA ALA A 143 -0.68 -18.73 17.14
C ALA A 143 0.31 -19.20 16.07
N ALA A 144 0.96 -20.36 16.29
CA ALA A 144 1.90 -20.95 15.34
C ALA A 144 1.28 -21.36 14.01
N SER A 145 0.00 -21.73 14.01
CA SER A 145 -0.73 -22.27 12.86
C SER A 145 -2.23 -21.97 12.97
N GLY A 146 -2.94 -22.18 11.85
CA GLY A 146 -4.37 -21.94 11.74
C GLY A 146 -4.70 -20.56 11.20
N THR A 147 -5.98 -20.33 10.94
CA THR A 147 -6.52 -19.04 10.53
C THR A 147 -6.69 -18.14 11.75
N ILE A 148 -6.22 -16.92 11.66
CA ILE A 148 -6.37 -15.92 12.70
C ILE A 148 -7.30 -14.85 12.15
N ASN A 149 -8.47 -14.68 12.79
CA ASN A 149 -9.42 -13.65 12.43
C ASN A 149 -8.85 -12.26 12.70
N TYR A 150 -9.46 -11.22 12.10
CA TYR A 150 -9.11 -9.85 12.44
C TYR A 150 -9.26 -9.59 13.92
N GLN A 151 -8.22 -9.03 14.53
CA GLN A 151 -8.18 -8.65 15.93
C GLN A 151 -8.31 -7.14 16.06
N ASN A 152 -9.26 -6.70 16.88
CA ASN A 152 -9.43 -5.29 17.23
C ASN A 152 -8.98 -5.06 18.67
N PHE A 153 -8.15 -4.03 18.89
CA PHE A 153 -7.68 -3.66 20.21
C PHE A 153 -8.09 -2.22 20.50
N LEU A 154 -8.99 -2.04 21.44
CA LEU A 154 -9.35 -0.71 21.93
C LEU A 154 -8.23 -0.18 22.82
N VAL A 155 -7.62 0.92 22.41
CA VAL A 155 -6.58 1.62 23.17
C VAL A 155 -7.15 2.93 23.71
N LYS A 156 -7.26 3.01 25.02
CA LYS A 156 -7.74 4.20 25.72
C LYS A 156 -6.69 5.31 25.67
N VAL A 157 -6.96 6.33 24.88
CA VAL A 157 -6.14 7.55 24.80
C VAL A 157 -6.87 8.70 25.48
N ASN A 158 -8.21 8.76 25.30
CA ASN A 158 -9.05 9.81 25.84
C ASN A 158 -8.44 11.20 25.57
N PHE A 159 -8.24 11.52 24.29
CA PHE A 159 -7.60 12.77 23.89
C PHE A 159 -8.17 13.96 24.66
N PRO A 160 -7.34 14.75 25.35
CA PRO A 160 -7.82 15.80 26.26
C PRO A 160 -8.43 17.00 25.54
N GLU A 161 -8.13 17.13 24.25
CA GLU A 161 -8.62 18.19 23.36
C GLU A 161 -8.71 17.70 21.92
N ASP A 162 -9.34 18.47 21.06
CA ASP A 162 -9.33 18.22 19.62
C ASP A 162 -7.90 18.27 19.08
N ARG A 163 -7.54 17.31 18.24
CA ARG A 163 -6.23 17.23 17.60
C ARG A 163 -6.33 17.15 16.10
N TRP A 164 -5.36 17.76 15.45
CA TRP A 164 -5.19 17.68 14.01
C TRP A 164 -3.85 17.00 13.70
N VAL A 165 -3.89 15.94 12.89
CA VAL A 165 -2.74 15.08 12.57
C VAL A 165 -2.32 15.31 11.15
N VAL A 166 -1.07 15.76 10.93
CA VAL A 166 -0.48 16.00 9.62
C VAL A 166 0.26 14.79 9.06
N ALA A 167 0.72 13.89 9.93
CA ALA A 167 1.34 12.63 9.51
C ALA A 167 1.13 11.54 10.56
N ALA A 168 1.05 10.30 10.10
CA ALA A 168 1.02 9.11 10.95
C ALA A 168 1.87 7.99 10.35
N GLU A 169 2.47 7.19 11.21
CA GLU A 169 3.16 5.97 10.83
C GLU A 169 2.75 4.86 11.79
N MET A 170 2.14 3.81 11.25
CA MET A 170 1.86 2.61 12.02
C MET A 170 3.02 1.63 11.86
N ARG A 171 3.53 1.13 12.98
CA ARG A 171 4.64 0.17 13.02
C ARG A 171 4.21 -1.09 13.77
N PRO A 172 4.25 -2.26 13.13
CA PRO A 172 4.09 -3.52 13.85
C PRO A 172 5.21 -3.73 14.85
N GLY A 173 4.90 -4.34 15.98
CA GLY A 173 5.92 -4.84 16.90
C GLY A 173 6.68 -6.02 16.31
N ASN A 174 5.97 -6.85 15.52
CA ASN A 174 6.54 -7.98 14.81
C ASN A 174 6.07 -8.04 13.35
N PRO A 175 6.83 -7.47 12.41
CA PRO A 175 6.45 -7.44 10.99
C PRO A 175 6.43 -8.82 10.30
N ARG A 176 6.93 -9.88 10.96
CA ARG A 176 6.86 -11.26 10.42
C ARG A 176 5.46 -11.85 10.48
N VAL A 177 4.64 -11.39 11.41
CA VAL A 177 3.30 -11.94 11.66
C VAL A 177 2.19 -10.94 11.41
N VAL A 178 2.46 -9.64 11.41
CA VAL A 178 1.48 -8.63 11.05
C VAL A 178 1.45 -8.48 9.54
N HIS A 179 0.42 -9.04 8.89
CA HIS A 179 0.23 -8.94 7.44
C HIS A 179 -0.18 -7.53 7.04
N HIS A 180 -1.19 -6.96 7.71
CA HIS A 180 -1.56 -5.56 7.60
C HIS A 180 -2.29 -5.08 8.85
N GLY A 181 -2.36 -3.77 9.01
CA GLY A 181 -3.02 -3.17 10.15
C GLY A 181 -3.57 -1.78 9.85
N ARG A 182 -4.53 -1.38 10.66
CA ARG A 182 -5.18 -0.07 10.61
C ARG A 182 -5.30 0.50 12.01
N VAL A 183 -5.16 1.81 12.11
CA VAL A 183 -5.48 2.56 13.33
C VAL A 183 -6.65 3.46 13.02
N ILE A 184 -7.73 3.30 13.76
CA ILE A 184 -9.01 3.97 13.52
C ILE A 184 -9.31 4.88 14.70
N VAL A 185 -9.71 6.11 14.43
CA VAL A 185 -10.22 7.03 15.46
C VAL A 185 -11.62 6.58 15.86
N ARG A 186 -11.80 6.29 17.14
CA ARG A 186 -13.10 6.00 17.74
C ARG A 186 -13.56 7.21 18.54
N PRO A 187 -14.50 8.03 18.01
CA PRO A 187 -14.99 9.20 18.73
C PRO A 187 -15.79 8.78 19.96
N PRO A 188 -15.92 9.67 20.98
CA PRO A 188 -16.58 9.34 22.25
C PRO A 188 -18.07 8.99 22.09
N THR A 189 -18.71 9.47 21.01
CA THR A 189 -20.11 9.18 20.68
C THR A 189 -20.32 7.83 19.99
N SER A 190 -19.23 7.13 19.62
CA SER A 190 -19.32 5.85 18.91
C SER A 190 -19.79 4.73 19.83
N THR A 191 -20.78 3.97 19.37
CA THR A 191 -21.22 2.73 20.02
C THR A 191 -20.43 1.50 19.59
N TRP A 192 -19.58 1.64 18.56
CA TRP A 192 -18.70 0.57 18.08
C TRP A 192 -17.76 0.13 19.19
N MET A 193 -17.59 -1.18 19.36
CA MET A 193 -16.77 -1.77 20.42
C MET A 193 -17.16 -1.34 21.86
N ALA A 194 -18.44 -1.05 22.10
CA ALA A 194 -18.90 -0.63 23.44
C ALA A 194 -18.71 -1.71 24.52
N LYS A 195 -18.60 -2.98 24.13
CA LYS A 195 -18.37 -4.13 25.02
C LYS A 195 -16.90 -4.56 25.07
N ALA A 196 -16.02 -3.95 24.28
CA ALA A 196 -14.61 -4.32 24.25
C ALA A 196 -13.91 -3.93 25.55
N VAL A 197 -13.11 -4.84 26.08
CA VAL A 197 -12.22 -4.55 27.21
C VAL A 197 -10.95 -3.90 26.63
N PRO A 198 -10.55 -2.71 27.11
CA PRO A 198 -9.37 -2.03 26.60
C PRO A 198 -8.12 -2.91 26.66
N GLY A 199 -7.42 -3.01 25.53
CA GLY A 199 -6.20 -3.82 25.40
C GLY A 199 -6.39 -5.30 25.21
N GLU A 200 -7.61 -5.83 25.35
CA GLU A 200 -7.90 -7.23 25.03
C GLU A 200 -8.32 -7.38 23.56
N PRO A 201 -7.99 -8.52 22.91
CA PRO A 201 -8.44 -8.81 21.56
C PRO A 201 -9.97 -8.89 21.51
N TYR A 202 -10.55 -8.28 20.51
CA TYR A 202 -11.99 -8.23 20.29
C TYR A 202 -12.30 -8.59 18.85
N GLU A 203 -13.03 -9.68 18.66
CA GLU A 203 -13.53 -10.11 17.37
C GLU A 203 -14.97 -9.62 17.22
N GLU A 204 -15.23 -8.66 16.36
CA GLU A 204 -16.57 -8.19 16.04
C GLU A 204 -16.85 -8.49 14.57
N GLY A 205 -17.73 -9.45 14.32
CA GLY A 205 -18.29 -9.76 13.00
C GLY A 205 -17.30 -9.81 11.85
N SER A 206 -17.63 -10.51 10.83
CA SER A 206 -16.76 -10.74 9.65
C SER A 206 -16.84 -9.61 8.63
N ASP A 207 -16.87 -8.34 9.04
CA ASP A 207 -16.94 -7.27 8.03
C ASP A 207 -15.57 -6.75 7.57
N GLY A 208 -14.45 -7.37 8.04
CA GLY A 208 -13.06 -7.04 7.67
C GLY A 208 -12.71 -5.55 7.63
N MET A 209 -13.75 -4.75 7.66
CA MET A 209 -13.74 -3.30 7.62
C MET A 209 -13.54 -2.69 9.02
N GLY A 210 -13.41 -3.56 10.04
CA GLY A 210 -13.18 -3.14 11.41
C GLY A 210 -14.33 -2.33 12.00
N GLY A 211 -15.57 -2.61 11.55
CA GLY A 211 -16.75 -1.89 12.06
C GLY A 211 -16.66 -0.38 11.86
N ALA A 212 -15.95 0.09 10.83
CA ALA A 212 -15.84 1.50 10.50
C ALA A 212 -17.21 2.06 10.14
N LYS A 213 -18.03 2.24 11.16
CA LYS A 213 -19.37 2.83 11.08
C LYS A 213 -19.26 4.35 11.06
N ALA A 214 -20.37 4.97 10.74
CA ALA A 214 -20.50 6.42 10.66
C ALA A 214 -19.69 7.17 11.75
N GLY A 215 -18.91 8.14 11.33
CA GLY A 215 -18.13 9.01 12.20
C GLY A 215 -16.71 8.54 12.56
N THR A 216 -16.31 7.32 12.18
CA THR A 216 -14.91 6.89 12.33
C THR A 216 -14.03 7.43 11.20
N ASP A 217 -12.74 7.60 11.46
CA ASP A 217 -11.75 8.00 10.44
C ASP A 217 -10.52 7.09 10.54
N LEU A 218 -10.01 6.68 9.40
CA LEU A 218 -8.81 5.86 9.32
C LEU A 218 -7.58 6.74 9.51
N LEU A 219 -6.96 6.66 10.69
CA LEU A 219 -5.84 7.51 11.09
C LEU A 219 -4.51 7.07 10.49
N GLY A 220 -4.25 5.78 10.47
CA GLY A 220 -3.00 5.23 9.96
C GLY A 220 -3.16 3.79 9.49
N LYS A 221 -2.26 3.35 8.61
CA LYS A 221 -2.23 1.99 8.06
C LYS A 221 -0.82 1.45 8.05
N TYR A 222 -0.74 0.13 8.15
CA TYR A 222 0.44 -0.64 7.81
C TYR A 222 0.06 -1.69 6.76
N ASN A 223 0.77 -1.66 5.65
CA ASN A 223 0.80 -2.72 4.66
C ASN A 223 2.26 -2.89 4.23
N PRO A 224 2.70 -4.06 3.79
CA PRO A 224 4.02 -4.23 3.19
C PRO A 224 4.27 -3.17 2.11
N GLY A 225 5.37 -2.43 2.25
CA GLY A 225 5.74 -1.35 1.32
C GLY A 225 5.05 0.00 1.53
N LEU A 226 4.11 0.12 2.46
CA LEU A 226 3.54 1.39 2.88
C LEU A 226 4.37 1.97 4.02
N GLY A 227 4.96 3.15 3.81
CA GLY A 227 5.67 3.90 4.86
C GLY A 227 4.77 4.84 5.63
N ALA A 228 5.39 5.85 6.22
CA ALA A 228 4.66 6.95 6.85
C ALA A 228 3.70 7.63 5.87
N GLN A 229 2.55 8.05 6.37
CA GLN A 229 1.50 8.70 5.61
C GLN A 229 1.44 10.18 5.96
N SER A 230 1.56 11.05 4.96
CA SER A 230 1.31 12.48 5.12
C SER A 230 -0.13 12.82 4.78
N PHE A 231 -0.73 13.69 5.59
CA PHE A 231 -2.09 14.19 5.41
C PHE A 231 -2.09 15.70 5.12
N GLU A 232 -0.91 16.28 4.98
CA GLU A 232 -0.72 17.70 4.71
C GLU A 232 -0.76 17.95 3.19
N VAL A 233 -1.97 18.03 2.65
CA VAL A 233 -2.23 18.41 1.27
C VAL A 233 -2.97 19.74 1.29
N ASP A 234 -2.38 20.78 0.71
CA ASP A 234 -2.89 22.14 0.74
C ASP A 234 -3.21 22.65 2.17
N GLY A 235 -2.38 22.24 3.14
CA GLY A 235 -2.56 22.58 4.56
C GLY A 235 -3.67 21.81 5.26
N SER A 236 -4.14 20.68 4.73
CA SER A 236 -5.10 19.81 5.41
C SER A 236 -4.47 18.98 6.53
N ALA A 237 -5.30 18.43 7.41
CA ALA A 237 -4.92 17.44 8.41
C ALA A 237 -6.10 16.52 8.75
N LYS A 238 -5.83 15.39 9.38
CA LYS A 238 -6.86 14.50 9.94
C LYS A 238 -7.33 14.99 11.30
N PHE A 239 -8.62 14.83 11.57
CA PHE A 239 -9.25 15.31 12.79
C PHE A 239 -9.46 14.18 13.80
N ILE A 240 -9.04 14.41 15.03
CA ILE A 240 -9.31 13.56 16.20
C ILE A 240 -10.12 14.38 17.21
N PRO A 241 -11.41 14.09 17.39
CA PRO A 241 -12.23 14.76 18.39
C PRO A 241 -11.71 14.53 19.81
N LYS A 242 -11.86 15.52 20.68
CA LYS A 242 -11.66 15.39 22.14
C LYS A 242 -12.41 14.17 22.68
N GLY A 243 -11.80 13.42 23.59
CA GLY A 243 -12.37 12.23 24.21
C GLY A 243 -12.33 10.98 23.33
N SER A 244 -11.73 11.06 22.13
CA SER A 244 -11.55 9.89 21.27
C SER A 244 -10.55 8.89 21.83
N ASP A 245 -10.78 7.62 21.52
CA ASP A 245 -9.83 6.53 21.68
C ASP A 245 -9.33 6.06 20.32
N LEU A 246 -8.32 5.20 20.29
CA LEU A 246 -7.85 4.55 19.08
C LEU A 246 -8.21 3.06 19.09
N VAL A 247 -8.47 2.52 17.90
CA VAL A 247 -8.63 1.07 17.69
C VAL A 247 -7.57 0.60 16.72
N PHE A 248 -6.77 -0.36 17.16
CA PHE A 248 -5.85 -1.10 16.29
C PHE A 248 -6.60 -2.30 15.72
N ASN A 249 -6.82 -2.32 14.42
CA ASN A 249 -7.40 -3.44 13.69
C ASN A 249 -6.27 -4.14 12.94
N LEU A 250 -5.97 -5.39 13.32
CA LEU A 250 -4.79 -6.12 12.90
C LEU A 250 -5.16 -7.45 12.25
N HIS A 251 -4.56 -7.75 11.12
CA HIS A 251 -4.61 -9.05 10.48
C HIS A 251 -3.26 -9.76 10.63
N TYR A 252 -3.27 -10.92 11.25
CA TYR A 252 -2.07 -11.71 11.53
C TYR A 252 -1.96 -12.93 10.62
N THR A 253 -0.72 -13.33 10.35
CA THR A 253 -0.39 -14.57 9.64
C THR A 253 0.46 -15.46 10.53
N ALA A 254 0.05 -16.73 10.69
CA ALA A 254 0.82 -17.74 11.40
C ALA A 254 2.10 -18.11 10.61
N VAL A 255 3.22 -18.28 11.32
CA VAL A 255 4.56 -18.52 10.72
C VAL A 255 5.23 -19.81 11.20
N GLY A 256 4.44 -20.79 11.67
CA GLY A 256 4.93 -22.11 12.11
C GLY A 256 5.45 -22.15 13.54
N THR A 257 5.62 -21.02 14.20
CA THR A 257 6.01 -20.90 15.62
C THR A 257 5.19 -19.80 16.28
N PRO A 258 4.85 -19.94 17.59
CA PRO A 258 4.20 -18.87 18.31
C PRO A 258 5.05 -17.60 18.28
N GLN A 259 4.40 -16.46 18.11
CA GLN A 259 5.03 -15.15 18.09
C GLN A 259 4.24 -14.21 18.97
N THR A 260 4.82 -13.06 19.32
CA THR A 260 4.10 -11.95 19.94
C THR A 260 4.18 -10.71 19.07
N ASP A 261 3.15 -9.88 19.15
CA ASP A 261 3.10 -8.56 18.53
C ASP A 261 2.62 -7.50 19.53
N ARG A 262 3.21 -6.31 19.44
CA ARG A 262 2.79 -5.11 20.14
C ARG A 262 2.95 -3.92 19.23
N SER A 263 1.96 -3.76 18.35
CA SER A 263 1.95 -2.70 17.34
C SER A 263 1.77 -1.32 17.96
N LYS A 264 2.28 -0.29 17.27
CA LYS A 264 2.23 1.10 17.71
C LYS A 264 2.00 2.05 16.53
N VAL A 265 1.56 3.28 16.83
CA VAL A 265 1.40 4.36 15.86
C VAL A 265 2.07 5.61 16.38
N GLY A 266 2.86 6.27 15.53
CA GLY A 266 3.40 7.60 15.76
C GLY A 266 2.53 8.64 15.05
N LEU A 267 2.26 9.76 15.73
CA LEU A 267 1.43 10.86 15.24
C LEU A 267 2.22 12.15 15.25
N VAL A 268 2.11 12.94 14.18
CA VAL A 268 2.63 14.31 14.11
C VAL A 268 1.44 15.25 14.05
N PHE A 269 1.40 16.22 14.98
CA PHE A 269 0.29 17.14 15.09
C PHE A 269 0.50 18.42 14.27
N ALA A 270 -0.59 18.98 13.76
CA ALA A 270 -0.60 20.31 13.19
C ALA A 270 -0.32 21.35 14.29
N LYS A 271 0.47 22.36 13.96
CA LYS A 271 0.76 23.47 14.89
C LYS A 271 -0.45 24.38 15.13
N HIS A 272 -1.34 24.46 14.14
CA HIS A 272 -2.57 25.25 14.17
C HIS A 272 -3.71 24.46 13.53
N PRO A 273 -4.96 24.64 13.96
CA PRO A 273 -6.12 24.03 13.31
C PRO A 273 -6.18 24.46 11.82
N PRO A 274 -6.26 23.48 10.89
CA PRO A 274 -6.38 23.78 9.46
C PRO A 274 -7.82 24.19 9.08
N THR A 275 -7.98 24.79 7.91
CA THR A 275 -9.28 25.05 7.31
C THR A 275 -9.79 23.89 6.45
N LEU A 276 -8.92 22.90 6.20
CA LEU A 276 -9.20 21.71 5.40
C LEU A 276 -8.97 20.45 6.21
N ARG A 277 -9.86 19.49 6.01
CA ARG A 277 -9.77 18.16 6.60
C ARG A 277 -9.34 17.13 5.57
N TYR A 278 -8.31 16.37 5.86
CA TYR A 278 -8.02 15.12 5.16
C TYR A 278 -8.88 14.01 5.75
N TRP A 279 -9.73 13.41 4.95
CA TRP A 279 -10.54 12.26 5.34
C TRP A 279 -10.23 11.07 4.46
N MET A 280 -10.16 9.87 5.03
CA MET A 280 -9.93 8.64 4.29
C MET A 280 -11.11 7.71 4.43
N SER A 281 -11.64 7.24 3.29
CA SER A 281 -12.74 6.30 3.28
C SER A 281 -12.32 4.99 3.97
N PRO A 282 -13.23 4.36 4.70
CA PRO A 282 -12.93 3.10 5.42
C PRO A 282 -13.02 1.85 4.52
N GLY A 283 -12.62 1.94 3.25
CA GLY A 283 -12.70 0.85 2.28
C GLY A 283 -13.86 1.01 1.28
N THR A 284 -14.20 2.24 0.93
CA THR A 284 -15.24 2.58 -0.06
C THR A 284 -14.58 3.27 -1.26
N PRO A 285 -14.96 2.97 -2.53
CA PRO A 285 -16.04 2.06 -2.96
C PRO A 285 -15.76 0.59 -2.66
N ALA A 286 -16.82 -0.21 -2.44
CA ALA A 286 -16.73 -1.65 -2.16
C ALA A 286 -17.87 -2.42 -2.81
N ALA A 287 -17.59 -3.61 -3.32
CA ALA A 287 -18.56 -4.50 -3.97
C ALA A 287 -18.93 -5.66 -3.03
N PHE A 288 -19.77 -5.40 -2.03
CA PHE A 288 -20.22 -6.44 -1.09
C PHE A 288 -21.03 -7.57 -1.74
N ASN A 289 -21.57 -7.35 -2.93
CA ASN A 289 -22.28 -8.34 -3.74
C ASN A 289 -21.37 -9.04 -4.77
N LEU A 290 -20.06 -8.97 -4.60
CA LEU A 290 -19.07 -9.59 -5.45
C LEU A 290 -19.38 -11.08 -5.67
N VAL A 291 -19.36 -11.50 -6.95
CA VAL A 291 -19.46 -12.90 -7.36
C VAL A 291 -18.47 -13.13 -8.50
N ILE A 292 -17.56 -14.06 -8.33
CA ILE A 292 -16.58 -14.44 -9.34
C ILE A 292 -16.87 -15.90 -9.74
N PRO A 293 -17.33 -16.17 -10.98
CA PRO A 293 -17.64 -17.53 -11.41
C PRO A 293 -16.44 -18.48 -11.36
N ALA A 294 -16.70 -19.76 -11.15
CA ALA A 294 -15.69 -20.80 -11.25
C ALA A 294 -15.05 -20.81 -12.64
N GLY A 295 -13.72 -20.89 -12.70
CA GLY A 295 -12.94 -20.97 -13.93
C GLY A 295 -12.87 -19.68 -14.76
N ASP A 296 -13.53 -18.60 -14.35
CA ASP A 296 -13.48 -17.33 -15.08
C ASP A 296 -12.09 -16.69 -14.95
N SER A 297 -11.44 -16.47 -16.08
CA SER A 297 -10.09 -15.90 -16.12
C SER A 297 -10.06 -14.37 -16.16
N ASN A 298 -11.23 -13.70 -16.24
CA ASN A 298 -11.31 -12.24 -16.36
C ASN A 298 -12.63 -11.65 -15.86
N ALA A 299 -13.14 -12.15 -14.73
CA ALA A 299 -14.37 -11.65 -14.14
C ALA A 299 -14.22 -10.17 -13.78
N GLU A 300 -15.11 -9.32 -14.30
CA GLU A 300 -15.16 -7.90 -13.97
C GLU A 300 -16.09 -7.66 -12.77
N VAL A 301 -15.64 -6.84 -11.83
CA VAL A 301 -16.43 -6.37 -10.70
C VAL A 301 -16.35 -4.86 -10.63
N VAL A 302 -17.51 -4.20 -10.52
CA VAL A 302 -17.60 -2.73 -10.46
C VAL A 302 -18.33 -2.31 -9.19
N SER A 303 -17.77 -1.30 -8.51
CA SER A 303 -18.45 -0.61 -7.43
C SER A 303 -18.41 0.91 -7.65
N GLU A 304 -19.39 1.62 -7.12
CA GLU A 304 -19.57 3.05 -7.34
C GLU A 304 -19.91 3.77 -6.02
N VAL A 305 -19.40 4.98 -5.86
CA VAL A 305 -19.86 5.94 -4.87
C VAL A 305 -20.04 7.29 -5.51
N THR A 306 -20.95 8.10 -4.96
CA THR A 306 -21.20 9.47 -5.43
C THR A 306 -20.76 10.47 -4.36
N ILE A 307 -20.04 11.52 -4.77
CA ILE A 307 -19.62 12.60 -3.88
C ILE A 307 -20.86 13.41 -3.46
N GLY A 308 -21.03 13.58 -2.15
CA GLY A 308 -22.19 14.24 -1.54
C GLY A 308 -21.94 15.66 -1.05
N VAL A 309 -20.69 16.14 -1.06
CA VAL A 309 -20.28 17.46 -0.55
C VAL A 309 -19.60 18.28 -1.64
N ASP A 310 -19.69 19.61 -1.51
CA ASP A 310 -19.00 20.51 -2.40
C ASP A 310 -17.54 20.72 -2.01
N GLY A 311 -16.70 21.14 -2.96
CA GLY A 311 -15.29 21.47 -2.74
C GLY A 311 -14.39 20.26 -2.41
N ALA A 312 -14.89 19.02 -2.51
CA ALA A 312 -14.09 17.83 -2.30
C ALA A 312 -13.02 17.66 -3.37
N ARG A 313 -11.84 17.21 -2.96
CA ARG A 313 -10.71 16.89 -3.85
C ARG A 313 -10.17 15.52 -3.50
N LEU A 314 -10.04 14.65 -4.50
CA LEU A 314 -9.40 13.35 -4.34
C LEU A 314 -7.89 13.53 -4.34
N VAL A 315 -7.20 12.94 -3.36
CA VAL A 315 -5.76 13.12 -3.15
C VAL A 315 -5.00 11.80 -3.00
N TYR A 316 -5.71 10.70 -2.72
CA TYR A 316 -5.07 9.42 -2.48
C TYR A 316 -5.96 8.26 -2.92
N ILE A 317 -5.34 7.21 -3.46
CA ILE A 317 -5.99 5.98 -3.90
C ILE A 317 -5.19 4.80 -3.38
N GLN A 318 -5.87 3.80 -2.79
CA GLN A 318 -5.27 2.52 -2.49
C GLN A 318 -6.26 1.41 -2.82
N PRO A 319 -5.99 0.63 -3.89
CA PRO A 319 -6.75 -0.57 -4.22
C PRO A 319 -6.63 -1.64 -3.12
N HIS A 320 -7.65 -2.49 -3.01
CA HIS A 320 -7.59 -3.68 -2.19
C HIS A 320 -8.43 -4.81 -2.81
N LEU A 321 -7.75 -5.89 -3.14
CA LEU A 321 -8.28 -7.16 -3.63
C LEU A 321 -7.61 -8.30 -2.86
N HIS A 322 -8.00 -9.56 -3.12
CA HIS A 322 -7.31 -10.74 -2.58
C HIS A 322 -6.51 -11.49 -3.66
N LEU A 323 -6.39 -12.82 -3.53
CA LEU A 323 -5.46 -13.66 -4.30
C LEU A 323 -5.77 -13.74 -5.80
N ARG A 324 -7.02 -13.50 -6.19
CA ARG A 324 -7.46 -13.60 -7.59
C ARG A 324 -7.44 -12.28 -8.34
N GLY A 325 -7.19 -11.17 -7.64
CA GLY A 325 -7.11 -9.84 -8.24
C GLY A 325 -6.06 -9.79 -9.35
N LYS A 326 -6.36 -9.09 -10.45
CA LYS A 326 -5.48 -8.86 -11.60
C LYS A 326 -5.11 -7.41 -11.77
N ASP A 327 -6.09 -6.54 -11.77
CA ASP A 327 -5.93 -5.11 -11.98
C ASP A 327 -7.03 -4.31 -11.27
N TYR A 328 -6.82 -3.00 -11.23
CA TYR A 328 -7.75 -2.08 -10.60
C TYR A 328 -7.72 -0.73 -11.34
N GLU A 329 -8.91 -0.17 -11.58
CA GLU A 329 -9.07 1.15 -12.20
C GLU A 329 -9.97 2.03 -11.34
N ILE A 330 -9.64 3.32 -11.23
CA ILE A 330 -10.54 4.36 -10.71
C ILE A 330 -10.90 5.29 -11.85
N ARG A 331 -12.19 5.38 -12.14
CA ARG A 331 -12.78 6.26 -13.15
C ARG A 331 -13.74 7.23 -12.49
N LEU A 332 -13.62 8.49 -12.84
CA LEU A 332 -14.57 9.54 -12.46
C LEU A 332 -15.62 9.70 -13.56
N THR A 333 -16.86 9.97 -13.16
CA THR A 333 -17.90 10.52 -14.03
C THR A 333 -18.41 11.80 -13.38
N TYR A 334 -18.11 12.92 -14.00
CA TYR A 334 -18.49 14.24 -13.50
C TYR A 334 -19.99 14.52 -13.71
N PRO A 335 -20.60 15.47 -12.97
CA PRO A 335 -22.01 15.86 -13.17
C PRO A 335 -22.31 16.35 -14.58
N THR A 336 -21.29 16.81 -15.33
CA THR A 336 -21.38 17.18 -16.75
C THR A 336 -21.55 16.00 -17.70
N GLY A 337 -21.34 14.76 -17.21
CA GLY A 337 -21.28 13.54 -18.01
C GLY A 337 -19.89 13.20 -18.56
N GLU A 338 -18.92 14.08 -18.38
CA GLU A 338 -17.52 13.81 -18.75
C GLU A 338 -16.94 12.69 -17.86
N THR A 339 -16.07 11.85 -18.45
CA THR A 339 -15.42 10.76 -17.75
C THR A 339 -13.91 10.86 -17.84
N GLU A 340 -13.22 10.50 -16.74
CA GLU A 340 -11.76 10.49 -16.64
C GLU A 340 -11.26 9.28 -15.86
N THR A 341 -10.31 8.53 -16.41
CA THR A 341 -9.56 7.50 -15.67
C THR A 341 -8.37 8.13 -14.99
N ILE A 342 -8.41 8.21 -13.67
CA ILE A 342 -7.36 8.84 -12.84
C ILE A 342 -6.34 7.85 -12.28
N PHE A 343 -6.69 6.58 -12.23
CA PHE A 343 -5.82 5.49 -11.82
C PHE A 343 -6.11 4.24 -12.63
N LYS A 344 -5.07 3.56 -13.07
CA LYS A 344 -5.10 2.18 -13.53
C LYS A 344 -3.80 1.51 -13.15
N GLY A 345 -3.87 0.26 -12.69
CA GLY A 345 -2.70 -0.49 -12.30
C GLY A 345 -2.94 -1.98 -12.20
N VAL A 346 -1.85 -2.73 -12.28
CA VAL A 346 -1.83 -4.17 -12.03
C VAL A 346 -1.95 -4.42 -10.53
N TRP A 347 -2.57 -5.52 -10.12
CA TRP A 347 -2.63 -5.92 -8.72
C TRP A 347 -1.56 -6.97 -8.40
N ASP A 348 -0.88 -6.77 -7.28
CA ASP A 348 -0.04 -7.80 -6.64
C ASP A 348 -0.45 -7.92 -5.18
N PHE A 349 -0.94 -9.09 -4.79
CA PHE A 349 -1.43 -9.38 -3.43
C PHE A 349 -0.38 -9.11 -2.34
N ASN A 350 0.91 -9.31 -2.64
CA ASN A 350 1.99 -9.12 -1.67
C ASN A 350 2.31 -7.63 -1.43
N TRP A 351 1.83 -6.73 -2.32
CA TRP A 351 2.15 -5.31 -2.29
C TRP A 351 0.90 -4.46 -2.41
N GLN A 352 0.34 -4.07 -1.28
CA GLN A 352 -0.85 -3.22 -1.26
C GLN A 352 -0.44 -1.74 -1.22
N VAL A 353 0.11 -1.28 -2.32
CA VAL A 353 0.67 0.07 -2.45
C VAL A 353 -0.43 1.13 -2.44
N GLY A 354 -0.16 2.24 -1.75
CA GLY A 354 -0.98 3.44 -1.78
C GLY A 354 -0.38 4.50 -2.71
N TYR A 355 -1.23 5.21 -3.44
CA TYR A 355 -0.88 6.16 -4.48
C TYR A 355 -1.33 7.56 -4.09
N GLN A 356 -0.37 8.43 -3.73
CA GLN A 356 -0.63 9.84 -3.46
C GLN A 356 -0.67 10.60 -4.79
N LEU A 357 -1.80 11.19 -5.13
CA LEU A 357 -1.90 11.99 -6.36
C LEU A 357 -0.93 13.19 -6.31
N ALA A 358 -0.23 13.44 -7.41
CA ALA A 358 0.72 14.55 -7.51
C ALA A 358 0.03 15.92 -7.44
N LYS A 359 -1.26 15.96 -7.86
CA LYS A 359 -2.13 17.12 -7.73
C LYS A 359 -3.51 16.66 -7.25
N PRO A 360 -4.13 17.36 -6.30
CA PRO A 360 -5.51 17.10 -5.93
C PRO A 360 -6.44 17.17 -7.13
N VAL A 361 -7.30 16.17 -7.33
CA VAL A 361 -8.29 16.13 -8.41
C VAL A 361 -9.62 16.63 -7.87
N PRO A 362 -10.17 17.75 -8.38
CA PRO A 362 -11.49 18.23 -7.97
C PRO A 362 -12.57 17.19 -8.26
N VAL A 363 -13.39 16.88 -7.26
CA VAL A 363 -14.53 15.97 -7.38
C VAL A 363 -15.78 16.68 -6.84
N PRO A 364 -16.42 17.56 -7.63
CA PRO A 364 -17.58 18.30 -7.19
C PRO A 364 -18.73 17.37 -6.81
N LYS A 365 -19.64 17.86 -5.97
CA LYS A 365 -20.84 17.12 -5.57
C LYS A 365 -21.57 16.55 -6.79
N GLY A 366 -21.97 15.27 -6.69
CA GLY A 366 -22.57 14.52 -7.79
C GLY A 366 -21.57 13.79 -8.67
N THR A 367 -20.24 13.99 -8.50
CA THR A 367 -19.24 13.17 -9.19
C THR A 367 -19.34 11.71 -8.71
N LYS A 368 -19.43 10.78 -9.65
CA LYS A 368 -19.37 9.35 -9.40
C LYS A 368 -17.92 8.86 -9.48
N ILE A 369 -17.52 8.09 -8.51
CA ILE A 369 -16.21 7.40 -8.48
C ILE A 369 -16.48 5.93 -8.65
N LEU A 370 -16.06 5.38 -9.78
CA LEU A 370 -16.17 3.96 -10.11
C LEU A 370 -14.83 3.29 -9.80
N ALA A 371 -14.90 2.18 -9.09
CA ALA A 371 -13.80 1.24 -8.94
C ALA A 371 -14.11 0.00 -9.78
N ILE A 372 -13.24 -0.31 -10.73
CA ILE A 372 -13.37 -1.43 -11.66
C ILE A 372 -12.19 -2.35 -11.40
N ALA A 373 -12.45 -3.62 -11.14
CA ALA A 373 -11.42 -4.62 -10.91
C ALA A 373 -11.68 -5.88 -11.74
N HIS A 374 -10.61 -6.54 -12.17
CA HIS A 374 -10.69 -7.84 -12.83
C HIS A 374 -10.04 -8.90 -11.96
N TYR A 375 -10.57 -10.12 -12.07
CA TYR A 375 -10.14 -11.29 -11.29
C TYR A 375 -9.86 -12.46 -12.21
N ASP A 376 -8.86 -13.25 -11.84
CA ASP A 376 -8.56 -14.54 -12.48
C ASP A 376 -8.84 -15.69 -11.51
N ASN A 377 -10.02 -16.30 -11.65
CA ASN A 377 -10.44 -17.52 -10.92
C ASN A 377 -10.17 -18.79 -11.72
N SER A 378 -9.30 -18.74 -12.73
CA SER A 378 -8.96 -19.88 -13.57
C SER A 378 -7.82 -20.73 -12.97
N ILE A 379 -7.62 -21.90 -13.56
CA ILE A 379 -6.50 -22.80 -13.24
C ILE A 379 -5.12 -22.20 -13.56
N ASN A 380 -5.06 -21.15 -14.39
CA ASN A 380 -3.81 -20.49 -14.77
C ASN A 380 -3.29 -19.53 -13.69
N ASN A 381 -4.15 -19.10 -12.77
CA ASN A 381 -3.73 -18.29 -11.62
C ASN A 381 -3.12 -19.19 -10.53
N LYS A 382 -1.79 -19.19 -10.43
CA LYS A 382 -1.03 -19.99 -9.46
C LYS A 382 -1.35 -19.67 -8.00
N PHE A 383 -1.96 -18.52 -7.71
CA PHE A 383 -2.35 -18.12 -6.36
C PHE A 383 -3.80 -18.49 -6.03
N ASN A 384 -4.59 -18.96 -7.02
CA ASN A 384 -5.96 -19.35 -6.81
C ASN A 384 -6.05 -20.67 -6.02
N PRO A 385 -6.65 -20.69 -4.82
CA PRO A 385 -6.72 -21.91 -4.01
C PRO A 385 -7.59 -23.00 -4.63
N ASP A 386 -8.66 -22.63 -5.35
CA ASP A 386 -9.60 -23.59 -5.94
C ASP A 386 -10.36 -22.94 -7.12
N PRO A 387 -9.93 -23.22 -8.37
CA PRO A 387 -10.57 -22.66 -9.57
C PRO A 387 -11.93 -23.29 -9.90
N THR A 388 -12.33 -24.38 -9.20
CA THR A 388 -13.60 -25.07 -9.43
C THR A 388 -14.76 -24.45 -8.70
N LYS A 389 -14.52 -23.48 -7.79
CA LYS A 389 -15.53 -22.85 -6.97
C LYS A 389 -15.84 -21.43 -7.44
N THR A 390 -17.11 -21.07 -7.41
CA THR A 390 -17.55 -19.68 -7.42
C THR A 390 -17.14 -19.01 -6.11
N VAL A 391 -16.65 -17.78 -6.17
CA VAL A 391 -16.13 -17.03 -5.04
C VAL A 391 -17.01 -15.80 -4.77
N TRP A 392 -17.23 -15.51 -3.51
CA TRP A 392 -18.04 -14.39 -3.02
C TRP A 392 -17.20 -13.45 -2.16
N TRP A 393 -17.79 -12.33 -1.79
CA TRP A 393 -17.22 -11.43 -0.78
C TRP A 393 -16.94 -12.17 0.52
N GLY A 394 -15.76 -11.96 1.07
CA GLY A 394 -15.37 -12.49 2.38
C GLY A 394 -14.04 -11.91 2.85
N ASP A 395 -13.78 -12.07 4.16
CA ASP A 395 -12.63 -11.46 4.83
C ASP A 395 -11.32 -12.22 4.66
N GLN A 396 -11.42 -13.50 4.30
CA GLN A 396 -10.25 -14.35 4.20
C GLN A 396 -9.60 -14.23 2.82
N ASN A 397 -8.30 -14.44 2.75
CA ASN A 397 -7.54 -14.32 1.49
C ASN A 397 -8.01 -15.30 0.41
N TRP A 398 -8.61 -16.43 0.79
CA TRP A 398 -9.20 -17.41 -0.15
C TRP A 398 -10.64 -17.08 -0.59
N ASP A 399 -11.32 -16.18 0.11
CA ASP A 399 -12.50 -15.49 -0.40
C ASP A 399 -12.04 -14.38 -1.36
N GLU A 400 -12.90 -13.43 -1.71
CA GLU A 400 -12.48 -12.25 -2.44
C GLU A 400 -13.11 -10.97 -1.90
N MET A 401 -12.43 -9.87 -2.18
CA MET A 401 -12.87 -8.55 -1.79
C MET A 401 -12.54 -7.57 -2.93
N GLN A 402 -13.45 -6.63 -3.17
CA GLN A 402 -13.16 -5.45 -3.98
C GLN A 402 -13.45 -4.23 -3.13
N SER A 403 -12.41 -3.54 -2.71
CA SER A 403 -12.58 -2.29 -1.99
C SER A 403 -11.51 -1.28 -2.39
N GLY A 404 -11.74 0.01 -2.07
CA GLY A 404 -10.79 1.08 -2.29
C GLY A 404 -10.72 1.99 -1.08
N PHE A 405 -9.51 2.45 -0.74
CA PHE A 405 -9.34 3.50 0.24
C PHE A 405 -9.05 4.79 -0.51
N LEU A 406 -10.00 5.72 -0.44
CA LEU A 406 -9.90 7.02 -1.09
C LEU A 406 -9.61 8.09 -0.05
N GLY A 407 -8.51 8.83 -0.24
CA GLY A 407 -8.21 10.03 0.55
C GLY A 407 -8.83 11.26 -0.11
N LEU A 408 -9.62 11.98 0.63
CA LEU A 408 -10.29 13.20 0.20
C LEU A 408 -9.89 14.37 1.08
N VAL A 409 -9.73 15.54 0.47
CA VAL A 409 -9.62 16.81 1.19
C VAL A 409 -10.92 17.56 1.01
N VAL A 410 -11.52 17.95 2.14
CA VAL A 410 -12.79 18.65 2.24
C VAL A 410 -12.66 19.86 3.20
N ALA A 411 -13.65 20.71 3.32
CA ALA A 411 -13.67 21.74 4.35
C ALA A 411 -13.60 21.09 5.76
N ALA A 412 -12.94 21.75 6.70
CA ALA A 412 -12.68 21.18 8.04
C ALA A 412 -13.95 20.85 8.82
N ASP A 413 -15.02 21.62 8.59
CA ASP A 413 -16.36 21.48 9.18
C ASP A 413 -17.29 20.54 8.41
N SER A 414 -16.83 19.91 7.32
CA SER A 414 -17.65 18.98 6.55
C SER A 414 -18.13 17.80 7.38
N ASP A 415 -19.41 17.46 7.28
CA ASP A 415 -19.96 16.25 7.85
C ASP A 415 -19.46 15.03 7.07
N VAL A 416 -18.57 14.25 7.68
CA VAL A 416 -17.95 13.08 7.05
C VAL A 416 -18.95 12.00 6.64
N ASN A 417 -20.13 11.97 7.27
CA ASN A 417 -21.19 11.03 6.92
C ASN A 417 -21.90 11.39 5.62
N LYS A 418 -21.69 12.59 5.10
CA LYS A 418 -22.27 13.08 3.85
C LYS A 418 -21.28 13.14 2.70
N ILE A 419 -19.99 12.80 2.93
CA ILE A 419 -18.97 12.82 1.88
C ILE A 419 -19.36 11.89 0.74
N PHE A 420 -19.87 10.70 1.06
CA PHE A 420 -20.40 9.79 0.06
C PHE A 420 -21.92 9.65 0.19
N ILE A 421 -22.60 9.69 -0.95
CA ILE A 421 -24.00 9.30 -1.10
C ILE A 421 -24.00 7.84 -1.56
N PRO A 422 -24.68 6.93 -0.87
CA PRO A 422 -24.83 5.56 -1.33
C PRO A 422 -25.47 5.52 -2.72
N SER A 423 -24.83 4.82 -3.67
CA SER A 423 -25.37 4.64 -5.02
C SER A 423 -26.43 3.53 -5.00
N GLY A 424 -27.70 3.91 -4.98
CA GLY A 424 -28.84 2.98 -5.04
C GLY A 424 -29.28 2.39 -3.70
N PRO A 425 -30.26 1.47 -3.71
CA PRO A 425 -30.69 0.77 -2.49
C PRO A 425 -29.50 0.02 -1.91
N SER A 426 -29.21 0.30 -0.63
CA SER A 426 -28.07 -0.25 0.11
C SER A 426 -27.76 -1.69 -0.33
N LEU A 427 -26.65 -1.89 -1.03
CA LEU A 427 -26.12 -3.20 -1.42
C LEU A 427 -25.53 -3.97 -0.23
N LEU A 428 -25.81 -3.52 1.00
CA LEU A 428 -25.61 -4.36 2.16
C LEU A 428 -26.52 -5.57 1.96
N PRO A 429 -26.01 -6.81 1.96
CA PRO A 429 -26.83 -7.99 1.88
C PRO A 429 -27.87 -7.92 3.00
N ARG A 430 -29.16 -7.80 2.65
CA ARG A 430 -30.23 -8.07 3.62
C ARG A 430 -30.10 -9.53 3.99
N GLY A 431 -29.44 -9.84 5.12
CA GLY A 431 -29.50 -11.14 5.75
C GLY A 431 -29.04 -12.31 4.86
N THR A 432 -27.98 -12.16 4.06
CA THR A 432 -27.29 -13.35 3.58
C THR A 432 -26.61 -13.97 4.79
N THR A 433 -27.22 -15.03 5.31
CA THR A 433 -26.48 -16.04 6.06
C THR A 433 -25.18 -16.29 5.31
N ALA A 434 -24.04 -16.09 5.98
CA ALA A 434 -22.73 -16.48 5.47
C ALA A 434 -22.91 -17.83 4.77
N GLY A 435 -22.35 -17.98 3.57
CA GLY A 435 -22.27 -19.26 2.90
C GLY A 435 -21.76 -20.28 3.91
N PRO A 436 -22.12 -21.56 3.83
CA PRO A 436 -21.94 -22.52 4.91
C PRO A 436 -20.50 -22.45 5.43
N SER A 437 -20.35 -22.01 6.66
CA SER A 437 -19.07 -21.99 7.38
C SER A 437 -18.51 -23.42 7.34
N LEU A 438 -17.29 -23.58 6.86
CA LEU A 438 -16.52 -24.83 6.88
C LEU A 438 -16.20 -25.33 8.31
N ALA A 439 -16.85 -24.80 9.34
CA ALA A 439 -16.72 -25.20 10.74
C ALA A 439 -17.37 -26.55 11.08
N SER A 440 -17.93 -27.29 10.13
CA SER A 440 -18.61 -28.58 10.39
C SER A 440 -17.99 -29.81 9.72
N VAL A 441 -16.73 -29.76 9.29
CA VAL A 441 -16.02 -30.97 8.84
C VAL A 441 -14.89 -31.31 9.83
N GLY A 442 -15.28 -31.72 11.00
CA GLY A 442 -14.37 -32.14 12.04
C GLY A 442 -15.07 -33.01 13.08
N ASN A 443 -15.49 -34.23 12.70
CA ASN A 443 -15.55 -35.39 13.59
C ASN A 443 -16.26 -36.57 12.90
N ALA A 444 -15.51 -37.29 12.11
CA ALA A 444 -15.84 -38.70 11.79
C ALA A 444 -14.52 -39.49 11.68
N ARG A 445 -13.91 -39.76 12.85
CA ARG A 445 -13.00 -40.88 13.03
C ARG A 445 -13.47 -41.65 14.25
N THR A 446 -14.24 -42.69 14.01
CA THR A 446 -14.21 -43.94 14.78
C THR A 446 -14.85 -45.01 13.90
N ARG A 447 -14.07 -45.85 13.33
CA ARG A 447 -13.91 -47.32 13.39
C ARG A 447 -13.13 -47.81 12.20
#